data_7cc2768a8749e599d4c99ea214c4ac5e
#
_entry.id   7cc2768a8749e599d4c99ea214c4ac5e
#
_cell.length_a   1.000
_cell.length_b   1.000
_cell.length_c   1.000
_cell.angle_alpha   90.00
_cell.angle_beta   90.00
_cell.angle_gamma   90.00
#
_symmetry.space_group_name_H-M   'P 1'
#
loop_
_entity.id
_entity.type
_entity.pdbx_description
1 polymer ?
#
loop_
_entity_poly.entity_id
_entity_poly.type
_entity_poly.pdbx_seq_one_letter_code
_entity_poly.pdbx_strand_id
1 'polypeptide(L)'
;MGGAVPSPVRLVVSDVDGTLVKTDKSLAASTVAAAGRLRAAGIPLAVVSARPPRGLLWIAGELGLAGLLAGFNGGTIAQPDGTVVQQHTVPPEAARTALALFARNGVSAWFFTAQEWLVLDPNGPHVDHERHTVRFNERVVESFDPYIGQGGKVVGVTDDAPLLARLETELQGLLGDTANAKLSQTYYLDVTHREANKGNAVRMLAAQLGVNLADVAVLGDMANDLPMFDVAGFAVAMGNASAEVQARAAAVTGSNDADGWAQAVDQFILPRGR
;
A
#
# COMPACT_ATOMS: atom_id res chain seq x y z
N MET A 1 14.92 11.20 -36.12
CA MET A 1 14.01 10.85 -35.06
C MET A 1 14.67 11.28 -33.74
N GLY A 2 14.28 12.44 -33.20
CA GLY A 2 14.78 12.92 -31.91
C GLY A 2 14.17 12.06 -30.80
N GLY A 3 14.95 11.13 -30.26
CA GLY A 3 14.54 10.42 -29.06
C GLY A 3 14.32 11.44 -27.95
N ALA A 4 13.12 11.47 -27.37
CA ALA A 4 12.85 12.27 -26.18
C ALA A 4 13.87 11.88 -25.11
N VAL A 5 14.60 12.85 -24.57
CA VAL A 5 15.49 12.63 -23.43
C VAL A 5 14.60 12.12 -22.29
N PRO A 6 14.90 10.98 -21.66
CA PRO A 6 14.09 10.48 -20.56
C PRO A 6 14.03 11.54 -19.46
N SER A 7 12.83 11.82 -18.92
CA SER A 7 12.68 12.74 -17.80
C SER A 7 13.55 12.29 -16.63
N PRO A 8 14.19 13.25 -15.92
CA PRO A 8 15.00 12.90 -14.75
C PRO A 8 14.11 12.33 -13.64
N VAL A 9 14.58 11.32 -12.91
CA VAL A 9 13.87 10.84 -11.72
C VAL A 9 14.27 11.70 -10.53
N ARG A 10 13.28 12.33 -9.88
CA ARG A 10 13.43 13.21 -8.72
C ARG A 10 12.70 12.71 -7.48
N LEU A 11 11.89 11.67 -7.61
CA LEU A 11 11.19 10.99 -6.52
C LEU A 11 10.98 9.53 -6.90
N VAL A 12 11.21 8.62 -5.96
CA VAL A 12 10.81 7.22 -6.07
C VAL A 12 9.67 6.96 -5.11
N VAL A 13 8.58 6.35 -5.59
CA VAL A 13 7.49 5.84 -4.75
C VAL A 13 7.39 4.34 -4.95
N SER A 14 7.54 3.57 -3.88
CA SER A 14 7.54 2.11 -3.92
C SER A 14 6.33 1.53 -3.19
N ASP A 15 5.69 0.54 -3.81
CA ASP A 15 4.91 -0.42 -3.05
C ASP A 15 5.82 -1.22 -2.11
N VAL A 16 5.20 -1.91 -1.13
CA VAL A 16 5.91 -2.63 -0.07
C VAL A 16 5.84 -4.14 -0.29
N ASP A 17 4.64 -4.73 -0.22
CA ASP A 17 4.46 -6.19 -0.22
C ASP A 17 4.55 -6.78 -1.63
N GLY A 18 5.50 -7.69 -1.84
CA GLY A 18 5.79 -8.23 -3.18
C GLY A 18 6.67 -7.31 -4.03
N THR A 19 7.06 -6.14 -3.51
CA THR A 19 7.90 -5.15 -4.20
C THR A 19 9.16 -4.84 -3.39
N LEU A 20 9.04 -4.08 -2.31
CA LEU A 20 10.17 -3.62 -1.50
C LEU A 20 10.66 -4.69 -0.53
N VAL A 21 9.74 -5.46 0.05
CA VAL A 21 10.04 -6.58 0.96
C VAL A 21 9.94 -7.91 0.25
N LYS A 22 10.68 -8.90 0.76
CA LYS A 22 10.62 -10.29 0.32
C LYS A 22 9.28 -10.94 0.69
N THR A 23 9.04 -12.12 0.16
CA THR A 23 7.85 -12.93 0.47
C THR A 23 7.73 -13.22 1.97
N ASP A 24 8.85 -13.40 2.68
CA ASP A 24 8.91 -13.60 4.14
C ASP A 24 8.77 -12.30 4.96
N LYS A 25 8.45 -11.17 4.30
CA LYS A 25 8.30 -9.82 4.88
C LYS A 25 9.59 -9.21 5.44
N SER A 26 10.76 -9.76 5.09
CA SER A 26 12.06 -9.16 5.41
C SER A 26 12.50 -8.14 4.35
N LEU A 27 13.39 -7.21 4.74
CA LEU A 27 14.13 -6.35 3.82
C LEU A 27 15.44 -7.02 3.43
N ALA A 28 15.72 -7.14 2.14
CA ALA A 28 17.01 -7.60 1.67
C ALA A 28 18.11 -6.57 1.96
N ALA A 29 19.33 -7.01 2.28
CA ALA A 29 20.47 -6.12 2.45
C ALA A 29 20.75 -5.29 1.18
N SER A 30 20.53 -5.87 0.01
CA SER A 30 20.61 -5.19 -1.29
C SER A 30 19.62 -4.03 -1.41
N THR A 31 18.36 -4.21 -0.93
CA THR A 31 17.32 -3.17 -0.89
C THR A 31 17.75 -2.02 0.00
N VAL A 32 18.23 -2.30 1.22
CA VAL A 32 18.73 -1.28 2.16
C VAL A 32 19.90 -0.50 1.56
N ALA A 33 20.85 -1.20 0.93
CA ALA A 33 21.98 -0.56 0.26
C ALA A 33 21.53 0.31 -0.94
N ALA A 34 20.55 -0.14 -1.73
CA ALA A 34 20.01 0.62 -2.87
C ALA A 34 19.26 1.88 -2.41
N ALA A 35 18.49 1.81 -1.31
CA ALA A 35 17.88 3.00 -0.71
C ALA A 35 18.94 4.00 -0.24
N GLY A 36 20.07 3.52 0.30
CA GLY A 36 21.23 4.35 0.62
C GLY A 36 21.80 5.07 -0.61
N ARG A 37 21.88 4.39 -1.77
CA ARG A 37 22.34 5.00 -3.03
C ARG A 37 21.39 6.06 -3.56
N LEU A 38 20.06 5.84 -3.48
CA LEU A 38 19.07 6.87 -3.83
C LEU A 38 19.28 8.11 -2.97
N ARG A 39 19.42 7.94 -1.65
CA ARG A 39 19.66 9.04 -0.72
C ARG A 39 20.97 9.79 -1.05
N ALA A 40 22.06 9.07 -1.34
CA ALA A 40 23.34 9.66 -1.74
C ALA A 40 23.24 10.44 -3.08
N ALA A 41 22.35 10.01 -3.98
CA ALA A 41 22.06 10.70 -5.24
C ALA A 41 21.08 11.87 -5.07
N GLY A 42 20.57 12.14 -3.86
CA GLY A 42 19.58 13.19 -3.61
C GLY A 42 18.17 12.87 -4.12
N ILE A 43 17.87 11.58 -4.38
CA ILE A 43 16.56 11.13 -4.83
C ILE A 43 15.77 10.61 -3.64
N PRO A 44 14.71 11.32 -3.19
CA PRO A 44 13.86 10.87 -2.09
C PRO A 44 13.15 9.57 -2.44
N LEU A 45 13.00 8.71 -1.42
CA LEU A 45 12.19 7.50 -1.47
C LEU A 45 10.98 7.68 -0.53
N ALA A 46 9.79 7.42 -1.06
CA ALA A 46 8.56 7.29 -0.30
C ALA A 46 7.97 5.89 -0.50
N VAL A 47 7.13 5.43 0.44
CA VAL A 47 6.45 4.14 0.33
C VAL A 47 4.94 4.32 0.36
N VAL A 48 4.24 3.48 -0.39
CA VAL A 48 2.79 3.38 -0.41
C VAL A 48 2.37 1.93 -0.26
N SER A 49 1.42 1.63 0.64
CA SER A 49 1.04 0.24 0.92
C SER A 49 -0.42 0.13 1.38
N ALA A 50 -1.01 -1.05 1.21
CA ALA A 50 -2.27 -1.41 1.84
C ALA A 50 -2.16 -1.57 3.38
N ARG A 51 -0.93 -1.66 3.93
CA ARG A 51 -0.68 -1.72 5.37
C ARG A 51 -1.16 -0.45 6.08
N PRO A 52 -1.49 -0.55 7.39
CA PRO A 52 -1.68 0.65 8.20
C PRO A 52 -0.38 1.46 8.30
N PRO A 53 -0.44 2.80 8.49
CA PRO A 53 0.77 3.63 8.60
C PRO A 53 1.75 3.12 9.67
N ARG A 54 1.26 2.71 10.84
CA ARG A 54 2.08 2.14 11.90
C ARG A 54 2.87 0.90 11.45
N GLY A 55 2.31 0.08 10.56
CA GLY A 55 2.98 -1.10 9.99
C GLY A 55 4.10 -0.77 9.00
N LEU A 56 4.29 0.51 8.64
CA LEU A 56 5.35 0.99 7.75
C LEU A 56 6.53 1.62 8.53
N LEU A 57 6.38 1.92 9.82
CA LEU A 57 7.39 2.66 10.59
C LEU A 57 8.72 1.91 10.70
N TRP A 58 8.68 0.59 10.83
CA TRP A 58 9.90 -0.22 10.87
C TRP A 58 10.67 -0.17 9.54
N ILE A 59 9.95 -0.15 8.40
CA ILE A 59 10.54 0.00 7.06
C ILE A 59 11.19 1.37 6.95
N ALA A 60 10.50 2.41 7.41
CA ALA A 60 11.03 3.76 7.42
C ALA A 60 12.34 3.85 8.22
N GLY A 61 12.38 3.21 9.39
CA GLY A 61 13.59 3.13 10.23
C GLY A 61 14.74 2.40 9.55
N GLU A 62 14.50 1.20 9.03
CA GLU A 62 15.54 0.37 8.37
C GLU A 62 16.10 1.03 7.11
N LEU A 63 15.28 1.72 6.33
CA LEU A 63 15.69 2.41 5.11
C LEU A 63 16.19 3.84 5.36
N GLY A 64 16.04 4.37 6.58
CA GLY A 64 16.35 5.77 6.91
C GLY A 64 15.52 6.75 6.09
N LEU A 65 14.22 6.48 5.92
CA LEU A 65 13.33 7.37 5.17
C LEU A 65 13.10 8.66 5.94
N ALA A 66 13.28 9.79 5.23
CA ALA A 66 12.94 11.11 5.74
C ALA A 66 11.62 11.66 5.16
N GLY A 67 11.09 10.98 4.14
CA GLY A 67 9.86 11.36 3.44
C GLY A 67 8.61 10.74 4.06
N LEU A 68 7.45 11.14 3.53
CA LEU A 68 6.15 10.67 3.98
C LEU A 68 5.89 9.21 3.61
N LEU A 69 5.04 8.56 4.42
CA LEU A 69 4.56 7.20 4.25
C LEU A 69 3.07 7.26 3.91
N ALA A 70 2.64 6.46 2.95
CA ALA A 70 1.24 6.36 2.57
C ALA A 70 0.69 4.97 2.94
N GLY A 71 -0.08 4.88 4.02
CA GLY A 71 -0.78 3.68 4.44
C GLY A 71 -2.20 3.58 3.86
N PHE A 72 -2.83 2.39 3.98
CA PHE A 72 -4.18 2.12 3.47
C PHE A 72 -4.35 2.51 2.00
N ASN A 73 -3.37 2.14 1.14
CA ASN A 73 -3.31 2.52 -0.28
C ASN A 73 -3.33 4.05 -0.51
N GLY A 74 -2.84 4.83 0.42
CA GLY A 74 -2.86 6.30 0.35
C GLY A 74 -4.03 6.97 1.09
N GLY A 75 -4.88 6.19 1.76
CA GLY A 75 -5.95 6.75 2.61
C GLY A 75 -5.41 7.52 3.82
N THR A 76 -4.20 7.21 4.27
CA THR A 76 -3.55 7.93 5.36
C THR A 76 -2.10 8.23 5.02
N ILE A 77 -1.72 9.50 5.17
CA ILE A 77 -0.34 9.96 5.02
C ILE A 77 0.22 10.26 6.40
N ALA A 78 1.41 9.74 6.68
CA ALA A 78 2.08 9.90 7.96
C ALA A 78 3.56 10.25 7.77
N GLN A 79 4.15 10.87 8.78
CA GLN A 79 5.59 11.04 8.90
C GLN A 79 6.26 9.73 9.35
N PRO A 80 7.59 9.57 9.18
CA PRO A 80 8.32 8.39 9.63
C PRO A 80 8.27 8.15 11.15
N ASP A 81 7.88 9.14 11.94
CA ASP A 81 7.64 9.03 13.40
C ASP A 81 6.22 8.56 13.75
N GLY A 82 5.35 8.37 12.74
CA GLY A 82 3.97 7.95 12.91
C GLY A 82 2.96 9.09 13.05
N THR A 83 3.42 10.36 13.01
CA THR A 83 2.53 11.52 13.05
C THR A 83 1.67 11.55 11.76
N VAL A 84 0.35 11.52 11.91
CA VAL A 84 -0.59 11.59 10.78
C VAL A 84 -0.64 13.02 10.24
N VAL A 85 -0.34 13.18 8.96
CA VAL A 85 -0.39 14.47 8.24
C VAL A 85 -1.74 14.67 7.58
N GLN A 86 -2.29 13.60 7.00
CA GLN A 86 -3.59 13.61 6.34
C GLN A 86 -4.24 12.23 6.43
N GLN A 87 -5.55 12.20 6.63
CA GLN A 87 -6.31 10.95 6.67
C GLN A 87 -7.67 11.10 6.00
N HIS A 88 -8.00 10.14 5.16
CA HIS A 88 -9.34 9.86 4.67
C HIS A 88 -9.88 8.65 5.44
N THR A 89 -10.83 8.87 6.35
CA THR A 89 -11.47 7.78 7.10
C THR A 89 -12.57 7.14 6.27
N VAL A 90 -12.80 5.85 6.48
CA VAL A 90 -13.98 5.16 5.93
C VAL A 90 -15.24 5.88 6.44
N PRO A 91 -16.14 6.30 5.55
CA PRO A 91 -17.38 6.96 5.97
C PRO A 91 -18.14 6.10 6.99
N PRO A 92 -18.68 6.69 8.07
CA PRO A 92 -19.33 5.93 9.14
C PRO A 92 -20.38 4.93 8.66
N GLU A 93 -21.24 5.33 7.72
CA GLU A 93 -22.29 4.45 7.17
C GLU A 93 -21.67 3.31 6.32
N ALA A 94 -20.61 3.58 5.58
CA ALA A 94 -19.90 2.54 4.82
C ALA A 94 -19.27 1.51 5.76
N ALA A 95 -18.66 1.96 6.86
CA ALA A 95 -18.10 1.06 7.88
C ALA A 95 -19.20 0.20 8.52
N ARG A 96 -20.34 0.78 8.92
CA ARG A 96 -21.48 0.03 9.47
C ARG A 96 -22.05 -0.98 8.47
N THR A 97 -22.21 -0.60 7.22
CA THR A 97 -22.70 -1.48 6.14
C THR A 97 -21.78 -2.67 5.96
N ALA A 98 -20.46 -2.44 5.89
CA ALA A 98 -19.48 -3.51 5.73
C ALA A 98 -19.47 -4.46 6.95
N LEU A 99 -19.41 -3.92 8.17
CA LEU A 99 -19.41 -4.71 9.39
C LEU A 99 -20.69 -5.56 9.55
N ALA A 100 -21.86 -4.98 9.24
CA ALA A 100 -23.13 -5.70 9.26
C ALA A 100 -23.18 -6.82 8.20
N LEU A 101 -22.63 -6.57 7.00
CA LEU A 101 -22.55 -7.57 5.95
C LEU A 101 -21.63 -8.73 6.35
N PHE A 102 -20.45 -8.45 6.91
CA PHE A 102 -19.53 -9.47 7.39
C PHE A 102 -20.16 -10.31 8.51
N ALA A 103 -20.74 -9.66 9.51
CA ALA A 103 -21.37 -10.35 10.65
C ALA A 103 -22.49 -11.32 10.22
N ARG A 104 -23.40 -10.89 9.31
CA ARG A 104 -24.50 -11.77 8.85
C ARG A 104 -24.05 -12.94 7.97
N ASN A 105 -22.82 -12.88 7.39
CA ASN A 105 -22.22 -13.95 6.61
C ASN A 105 -21.18 -14.77 7.39
N GLY A 106 -21.01 -14.54 8.70
CA GLY A 106 -20.05 -15.27 9.53
C GLY A 106 -18.59 -14.97 9.17
N VAL A 107 -18.33 -13.83 8.54
CA VAL A 107 -16.99 -13.37 8.18
C VAL A 107 -16.41 -12.58 9.34
N SER A 108 -15.20 -12.93 9.80
CA SER A 108 -14.47 -12.16 10.80
C SER A 108 -14.17 -10.76 10.29
N ALA A 109 -14.21 -9.78 11.19
CA ALA A 109 -13.94 -8.40 10.84
C ALA A 109 -12.79 -7.82 11.65
N TRP A 110 -11.96 -7.00 11.00
CA TRP A 110 -10.95 -6.17 11.62
C TRP A 110 -11.23 -4.71 11.33
N PHE A 111 -10.83 -3.85 12.27
CA PHE A 111 -10.98 -2.41 12.12
C PHE A 111 -9.62 -1.74 12.38
N PHE A 112 -9.11 -1.03 11.40
CA PHE A 112 -7.84 -0.32 11.51
C PHE A 112 -8.07 1.17 11.62
N THR A 113 -7.54 1.78 12.67
CA THR A 113 -7.27 3.23 12.71
C THR A 113 -5.84 3.48 12.20
N ALA A 114 -5.40 4.73 12.15
CA ALA A 114 -4.02 5.03 11.79
C ALA A 114 -2.99 4.42 12.79
N GLN A 115 -3.39 4.21 14.05
CA GLN A 115 -2.51 3.80 15.15
C GLN A 115 -2.80 2.41 15.69
N GLU A 116 -4.02 1.89 15.54
CA GLU A 116 -4.47 0.67 16.18
C GLU A 116 -5.07 -0.31 15.16
N TRP A 117 -4.88 -1.57 15.41
CA TRP A 117 -5.57 -2.68 14.78
C TRP A 117 -6.50 -3.33 15.80
N LEU A 118 -7.79 -3.26 15.56
CA LEU A 118 -8.84 -3.71 16.46
C LEU A 118 -9.45 -5.00 15.93
N VAL A 119 -9.64 -5.96 16.82
CA VAL A 119 -10.29 -7.25 16.56
C VAL A 119 -11.30 -7.58 17.65
N LEU A 120 -12.32 -8.36 17.32
CA LEU A 120 -13.26 -8.91 18.32
C LEU A 120 -12.75 -10.25 18.90
N ASP A 121 -12.02 -11.03 18.09
CA ASP A 121 -11.43 -12.31 18.48
C ASP A 121 -9.93 -12.33 18.12
N PRO A 122 -9.01 -12.41 19.11
CA PRO A 122 -7.58 -12.49 18.86
C PRO A 122 -7.12 -13.83 18.29
N ASN A 123 -7.99 -14.86 18.32
CA ASN A 123 -7.72 -16.20 17.76
C ASN A 123 -8.44 -16.40 16.41
N GLY A 124 -9.00 -15.34 15.85
CA GLY A 124 -9.68 -15.38 14.55
C GLY A 124 -8.73 -15.71 13.39
N PRO A 125 -9.29 -16.00 12.20
CA PRO A 125 -8.48 -16.36 11.03
C PRO A 125 -7.48 -15.27 10.70
N HIS A 126 -6.25 -15.69 10.32
CA HIS A 126 -5.14 -14.84 9.88
C HIS A 126 -4.61 -13.78 10.88
N VAL A 127 -5.07 -13.74 12.13
CA VAL A 127 -4.58 -12.77 13.14
C VAL A 127 -3.08 -12.91 13.36
N ASP A 128 -2.54 -14.14 13.52
CA ASP A 128 -1.11 -14.36 13.67
C ASP A 128 -0.32 -13.95 12.43
N HIS A 129 -0.86 -14.21 11.24
CA HIS A 129 -0.26 -13.80 9.97
C HIS A 129 -0.17 -12.26 9.87
N GLU A 130 -1.26 -11.56 10.17
CA GLU A 130 -1.29 -10.09 10.11
C GLU A 130 -0.35 -9.48 11.15
N ARG A 131 -0.29 -10.02 12.38
CA ARG A 131 0.65 -9.59 13.42
C ARG A 131 2.10 -9.65 12.94
N HIS A 132 2.46 -10.74 12.23
CA HIS A 132 3.77 -10.86 11.60
C HIS A 132 3.99 -9.82 10.50
N THR A 133 2.96 -9.58 9.67
CA THR A 133 3.02 -8.66 8.53
C THR A 133 3.18 -7.20 8.96
N VAL A 134 2.33 -6.74 9.91
CA VAL A 134 2.31 -5.32 10.34
C VAL A 134 3.31 -5.02 11.45
N ARG A 135 3.84 -6.05 12.13
CA ARG A 135 4.82 -5.99 13.24
C ARG A 135 4.33 -5.21 14.45
N PHE A 136 3.04 -5.27 14.73
CA PHE A 136 2.46 -4.83 16.00
C PHE A 136 1.22 -5.65 16.33
N ASN A 137 0.87 -5.68 17.62
CA ASN A 137 -0.25 -6.49 18.11
C ASN A 137 -1.58 -5.77 17.87
N GLU A 138 -2.61 -6.57 17.68
CA GLU A 138 -3.99 -6.16 17.73
C GLU A 138 -4.39 -5.73 19.16
N ARG A 139 -5.45 -4.95 19.21
CA ARG A 139 -6.18 -4.66 20.44
C ARG A 139 -7.55 -5.32 20.37
N VAL A 140 -7.84 -6.16 21.35
CA VAL A 140 -9.15 -6.80 21.46
C VAL A 140 -10.15 -5.79 22.02
N VAL A 141 -11.30 -5.69 21.36
CA VAL A 141 -12.40 -4.80 21.74
C VAL A 141 -13.72 -5.59 21.76
N GLU A 142 -14.70 -5.11 22.53
CA GLU A 142 -16.03 -5.73 22.57
C GLU A 142 -16.90 -5.32 21.38
N SER A 143 -16.68 -4.13 20.81
CA SER A 143 -17.39 -3.57 19.66
C SER A 143 -16.52 -2.57 18.92
N PHE A 144 -16.75 -2.43 17.61
CA PHE A 144 -16.14 -1.37 16.79
C PHE A 144 -16.91 -0.04 16.85
N ASP A 145 -18.09 0.03 17.44
CA ASP A 145 -18.93 1.23 17.47
C ASP A 145 -18.22 2.50 17.98
N PRO A 146 -17.39 2.45 19.04
CA PRO A 146 -16.68 3.64 19.52
C PRO A 146 -15.65 4.20 18.54
N TYR A 147 -15.23 3.39 17.54
CA TYR A 147 -14.18 3.73 16.59
C TYR A 147 -14.71 4.12 15.21
N ILE A 148 -16.02 3.98 14.99
CA ILE A 148 -16.64 4.35 13.72
C ILE A 148 -16.43 5.84 13.44
N GLY A 149 -15.93 6.14 12.22
CA GLY A 149 -15.50 7.50 11.85
C GLY A 149 -13.99 7.76 12.06
N GLN A 150 -13.27 6.87 12.74
CA GLN A 150 -11.81 6.96 12.95
C GLN A 150 -11.03 5.96 12.09
N GLY A 151 -11.73 5.02 11.45
CA GLY A 151 -11.12 3.93 10.68
C GLY A 151 -10.53 4.39 9.36
N GLY A 152 -9.29 4.02 9.09
CA GLY A 152 -8.70 4.11 7.76
C GLY A 152 -9.04 2.92 6.88
N LYS A 153 -9.36 1.77 7.51
CA LYS A 153 -9.72 0.53 6.81
C LYS A 153 -10.58 -0.40 7.67
N VAL A 154 -11.57 -1.05 7.06
CA VAL A 154 -12.31 -2.20 7.60
C VAL A 154 -11.98 -3.41 6.73
N VAL A 155 -11.73 -4.57 7.35
CA VAL A 155 -11.33 -5.80 6.62
C VAL A 155 -12.28 -6.93 6.99
N GLY A 156 -12.85 -7.59 5.98
CA GLY A 156 -13.51 -8.88 6.13
C GLY A 156 -12.49 -10.01 5.92
N VAL A 157 -12.48 -10.99 6.82
CA VAL A 157 -11.45 -12.04 6.86
C VAL A 157 -12.08 -13.43 6.91
N THR A 158 -11.79 -14.28 5.92
CA THR A 158 -12.19 -15.69 5.86
C THR A 158 -11.39 -16.44 4.80
N ASP A 159 -11.24 -17.75 4.95
CA ASP A 159 -10.63 -18.63 3.93
C ASP A 159 -11.60 -18.99 2.78
N ASP A 160 -12.87 -18.60 2.88
CA ASP A 160 -13.87 -18.78 1.82
C ASP A 160 -13.73 -17.69 0.74
N ALA A 161 -12.76 -17.88 -0.17
CA ALA A 161 -12.51 -16.93 -1.26
C ALA A 161 -13.74 -16.72 -2.18
N PRO A 162 -14.54 -17.74 -2.57
CA PRO A 162 -15.79 -17.53 -3.29
C PRO A 162 -16.79 -16.64 -2.55
N LEU A 163 -16.90 -16.79 -1.23
CA LEU A 163 -17.74 -15.92 -0.40
C LEU A 163 -17.25 -14.48 -0.46
N LEU A 164 -15.95 -14.24 -0.25
CA LEU A 164 -15.39 -12.89 -0.31
C LEU A 164 -15.60 -12.21 -1.66
N ALA A 165 -15.42 -12.93 -2.78
CA ALA A 165 -15.66 -12.37 -4.11
C ALA A 165 -17.13 -11.95 -4.33
N ARG A 166 -18.08 -12.73 -3.80
CA ARG A 166 -19.50 -12.37 -3.80
C ARG A 166 -19.76 -11.12 -2.94
N LEU A 167 -19.18 -11.08 -1.74
CA LEU A 167 -19.34 -9.94 -0.83
C LEU A 167 -18.66 -8.67 -1.35
N GLU A 168 -17.55 -8.77 -2.08
CA GLU A 168 -16.95 -7.66 -2.80
C GLU A 168 -17.95 -7.00 -3.75
N THR A 169 -18.58 -7.81 -4.61
CA THR A 169 -19.59 -7.33 -5.58
C THR A 169 -20.80 -6.71 -4.86
N GLU A 170 -21.28 -7.35 -3.79
CA GLU A 170 -22.40 -6.84 -3.00
C GLU A 170 -22.05 -5.49 -2.33
N LEU A 171 -20.86 -5.39 -1.69
CA LEU A 171 -20.40 -4.15 -1.08
C LEU A 171 -20.19 -3.02 -2.10
N GLN A 172 -19.60 -3.31 -3.25
CA GLN A 172 -19.46 -2.31 -4.32
C GLN A 172 -20.81 -1.73 -4.72
N GLY A 173 -21.85 -2.56 -4.83
CA GLY A 173 -23.22 -2.11 -5.10
C GLY A 173 -23.83 -1.28 -3.97
N LEU A 174 -23.60 -1.66 -2.71
CA LEU A 174 -24.15 -0.97 -1.53
C LEU A 174 -23.44 0.37 -1.24
N LEU A 175 -22.13 0.41 -1.43
CA LEU A 175 -21.31 1.57 -1.10
C LEU A 175 -21.25 2.61 -2.24
N GLY A 176 -21.43 2.19 -3.49
CA GLY A 176 -21.38 3.06 -4.66
C GLY A 176 -20.10 3.90 -4.67
N ASP A 177 -20.23 5.21 -4.83
CA ASP A 177 -19.09 6.14 -4.86
C ASP A 177 -18.63 6.63 -3.48
N THR A 178 -19.17 6.10 -2.38
CA THR A 178 -18.84 6.59 -1.02
C THR A 178 -17.57 5.94 -0.45
N ALA A 179 -17.33 4.69 -0.79
CA ALA A 179 -16.17 3.93 -0.33
C ALA A 179 -15.77 2.84 -1.34
N ASN A 180 -14.54 2.40 -1.28
CA ASN A 180 -14.04 1.27 -2.06
C ASN A 180 -14.24 -0.02 -1.28
N ALA A 181 -14.67 -1.09 -1.98
CA ALA A 181 -14.60 -2.46 -1.47
C ALA A 181 -13.79 -3.28 -2.47
N LYS A 182 -12.66 -3.87 -2.04
CA LYS A 182 -11.76 -4.59 -2.93
C LYS A 182 -11.02 -5.72 -2.21
N LEU A 183 -10.92 -6.86 -2.87
CA LEU A 183 -10.04 -7.94 -2.42
C LEU A 183 -8.58 -7.47 -2.46
N SER A 184 -7.89 -7.55 -1.33
CA SER A 184 -6.44 -7.30 -1.22
C SER A 184 -5.64 -8.59 -1.14
N GLN A 185 -6.29 -9.69 -0.74
CA GLN A 185 -5.81 -11.07 -0.76
C GLN A 185 -7.00 -12.00 -1.02
N THR A 186 -6.75 -13.27 -1.27
CA THR A 186 -7.81 -14.27 -1.43
C THR A 186 -8.67 -14.46 -0.17
N TYR A 187 -8.16 -14.01 0.98
CA TYR A 187 -8.77 -14.12 2.31
C TYR A 187 -9.05 -12.77 2.98
N TYR A 188 -8.80 -11.62 2.29
CA TYR A 188 -9.06 -10.25 2.78
C TYR A 188 -9.91 -9.46 1.80
N LEU A 189 -11.02 -8.91 2.31
CA LEU A 189 -11.85 -7.92 1.63
C LEU A 189 -11.74 -6.58 2.35
N ASP A 190 -11.01 -5.65 1.76
CA ASP A 190 -10.73 -4.33 2.30
C ASP A 190 -11.83 -3.32 1.92
N VAL A 191 -12.31 -2.57 2.91
CA VAL A 191 -13.16 -1.38 2.71
C VAL A 191 -12.39 -0.15 3.16
N THR A 192 -12.24 0.80 2.23
CA THR A 192 -11.47 2.04 2.42
C THR A 192 -12.21 3.25 1.90
N HIS A 193 -11.76 4.46 2.23
CA HIS A 193 -12.31 5.67 1.63
C HIS A 193 -12.13 5.65 0.09
N ARG A 194 -13.08 6.27 -0.66
CA ARG A 194 -13.03 6.31 -2.14
C ARG A 194 -11.73 6.88 -2.71
N GLU A 195 -11.13 7.85 -2.02
CA GLU A 195 -9.87 8.48 -2.45
C GLU A 195 -8.63 7.65 -2.09
N ALA A 196 -8.78 6.55 -1.35
CA ALA A 196 -7.68 5.66 -0.98
C ALA A 196 -7.29 4.80 -2.20
N ASN A 197 -6.39 5.30 -3.01
CA ASN A 197 -5.74 4.57 -4.09
C ASN A 197 -4.30 5.05 -4.27
N LYS A 198 -3.42 4.17 -4.76
CA LYS A 198 -1.98 4.45 -4.86
C LYS A 198 -1.64 5.57 -5.84
N GLY A 199 -2.46 5.82 -6.85
CA GLY A 199 -2.28 6.96 -7.77
C GLY A 199 -2.48 8.30 -7.07
N ASN A 200 -3.53 8.43 -6.24
CA ASN A 200 -3.75 9.63 -5.43
C ASN A 200 -2.62 9.83 -4.41
N ALA A 201 -2.12 8.74 -3.82
CA ALA A 201 -0.95 8.82 -2.93
C ALA A 201 0.27 9.40 -3.64
N VAL A 202 0.59 8.91 -4.86
CA VAL A 202 1.71 9.43 -5.66
C VAL A 202 1.54 10.91 -5.96
N ARG A 203 0.33 11.35 -6.38
CA ARG A 203 0.04 12.77 -6.62
C ARG A 203 0.30 13.62 -5.38
N MET A 204 -0.13 13.15 -4.22
CA MET A 204 0.01 13.86 -2.95
C MET A 204 1.48 13.92 -2.49
N LEU A 205 2.20 12.79 -2.54
CA LEU A 205 3.62 12.71 -2.18
C LEU A 205 4.48 13.60 -3.10
N ALA A 206 4.20 13.59 -4.40
CA ALA A 206 4.90 14.44 -5.36
C ALA A 206 4.62 15.93 -5.11
N ALA A 207 3.36 16.32 -4.85
CA ALA A 207 2.99 17.70 -4.55
C ALA A 207 3.66 18.21 -3.26
N GLN A 208 3.74 17.40 -2.22
CA GLN A 208 4.40 17.73 -0.95
C GLN A 208 5.90 18.03 -1.13
N LEU A 209 6.54 17.36 -2.07
CA LEU A 209 7.97 17.51 -2.37
C LEU A 209 8.24 18.50 -3.52
N GLY A 210 7.20 19.08 -4.11
CA GLY A 210 7.33 19.98 -5.25
C GLY A 210 7.89 19.29 -6.50
N VAL A 211 7.65 17.98 -6.68
CA VAL A 211 8.12 17.16 -7.80
C VAL A 211 7.01 17.02 -8.83
N ASN A 212 7.32 17.21 -10.12
CA ASN A 212 6.38 16.93 -11.20
C ASN A 212 6.15 15.42 -11.33
N LEU A 213 4.93 15.00 -11.65
CA LEU A 213 4.60 13.58 -11.84
C LEU A 213 5.45 12.92 -12.95
N ALA A 214 5.84 13.68 -13.97
CA ALA A 214 6.73 13.22 -15.03
C ALA A 214 8.14 12.84 -14.51
N ASP A 215 8.56 13.37 -13.36
CA ASP A 215 9.85 13.13 -12.73
C ASP A 215 9.76 12.09 -11.59
N VAL A 216 8.60 11.42 -11.44
CA VAL A 216 8.37 10.36 -10.44
C VAL A 216 8.59 9.00 -11.08
N ALA A 217 9.39 8.15 -10.42
CA ALA A 217 9.45 6.72 -10.70
C ALA A 217 8.66 5.94 -9.66
N VAL A 218 7.93 4.92 -10.10
CA VAL A 218 7.16 4.04 -9.20
C VAL A 218 7.52 2.57 -9.41
N LEU A 219 7.45 1.76 -8.35
CA LEU A 219 7.69 0.32 -8.38
C LEU A 219 6.49 -0.41 -7.74
N GLY A 220 6.02 -1.48 -8.37
CA GLY A 220 4.88 -2.27 -7.88
C GLY A 220 4.77 -3.62 -8.57
N ASP A 221 3.87 -4.48 -8.06
CA ASP A 221 3.71 -5.86 -8.54
C ASP A 221 2.25 -6.31 -8.71
N MET A 222 1.27 -5.57 -8.16
CA MET A 222 -0.12 -5.98 -8.18
C MET A 222 -1.06 -5.00 -8.89
N ALA A 223 -2.31 -5.43 -9.13
CA ALA A 223 -3.32 -4.61 -9.80
C ALA A 223 -3.66 -3.30 -9.06
N ASN A 224 -3.48 -3.23 -7.73
CA ASN A 224 -3.65 -2.00 -6.96
C ASN A 224 -2.51 -0.98 -7.17
N ASP A 225 -1.43 -1.37 -7.88
CA ASP A 225 -0.33 -0.49 -8.29
C ASP A 225 -0.59 0.20 -9.62
N LEU A 226 -1.48 -0.33 -10.45
CA LEU A 226 -1.78 0.26 -11.75
C LEU A 226 -2.16 1.75 -11.68
N PRO A 227 -2.96 2.22 -10.71
CA PRO A 227 -3.22 3.65 -10.59
C PRO A 227 -1.98 4.51 -10.37
N MET A 228 -0.92 4.01 -9.71
CA MET A 228 0.33 4.77 -9.61
C MET A 228 1.18 4.68 -10.87
N PHE A 229 1.11 3.56 -11.63
CA PHE A 229 1.75 3.45 -12.94
C PHE A 229 1.17 4.47 -13.93
N ASP A 230 -0.16 4.69 -13.88
CA ASP A 230 -0.87 5.61 -14.78
C ASP A 230 -0.52 7.07 -14.56
N VAL A 231 -0.05 7.45 -13.38
CA VAL A 231 0.22 8.87 -13.04
C VAL A 231 1.70 9.23 -13.03
N ALA A 232 2.58 8.25 -12.87
CA ALA A 232 4.02 8.48 -12.78
C ALA A 232 4.67 8.60 -14.16
N GLY A 233 5.78 9.34 -14.24
CA GLY A 233 6.56 9.45 -15.46
C GLY A 233 7.32 8.18 -15.83
N PHE A 234 7.61 7.30 -14.85
CA PHE A 234 8.31 6.04 -15.10
C PHE A 234 7.84 4.94 -14.14
N ALA A 235 7.24 3.90 -14.67
CA ALA A 235 6.76 2.76 -13.92
C ALA A 235 7.64 1.53 -14.14
N VAL A 236 8.01 0.84 -13.05
CA VAL A 236 8.75 -0.43 -13.06
C VAL A 236 7.90 -1.51 -12.41
N ALA A 237 7.60 -2.57 -13.13
CA ALA A 237 6.95 -3.75 -12.58
C ALA A 237 8.00 -4.74 -12.04
N MET A 238 7.67 -5.38 -10.92
CA MET A 238 8.49 -6.46 -10.39
C MET A 238 8.35 -7.73 -11.24
N GLY A 239 9.38 -8.59 -11.23
CA GLY A 239 9.36 -9.84 -11.98
C GLY A 239 8.34 -10.88 -11.51
N ASN A 240 7.87 -10.77 -10.26
CA ASN A 240 6.78 -11.57 -9.69
C ASN A 240 5.37 -11.04 -10.03
N ALA A 241 5.27 -9.88 -10.66
CA ALA A 241 3.99 -9.32 -11.09
C ALA A 241 3.35 -10.17 -12.20
N SER A 242 2.02 -10.11 -12.31
CA SER A 242 1.32 -10.76 -13.42
C SER A 242 1.70 -10.14 -14.76
N ALA A 243 1.53 -10.90 -15.85
CA ALA A 243 1.80 -10.41 -17.21
C ALA A 243 0.98 -9.14 -17.54
N GLU A 244 -0.22 -9.01 -17.00
CA GLU A 244 -1.07 -7.83 -17.16
C GLU A 244 -0.44 -6.59 -16.51
N VAL A 245 0.07 -6.72 -15.28
CA VAL A 245 0.75 -5.62 -14.57
C VAL A 245 2.06 -5.26 -15.27
N GLN A 246 2.85 -6.27 -15.66
CA GLN A 246 4.12 -6.05 -16.38
C GLN A 246 3.90 -5.31 -17.71
N ALA A 247 2.84 -5.62 -18.44
CA ALA A 247 2.51 -4.97 -19.71
C ALA A 247 2.15 -3.47 -19.57
N ARG A 248 1.81 -3.01 -18.36
CA ARG A 248 1.49 -1.61 -18.07
C ARG A 248 2.69 -0.79 -17.61
N ALA A 249 3.83 -1.43 -17.35
CA ALA A 249 5.05 -0.78 -16.89
C ALA A 249 5.97 -0.40 -18.07
N ALA A 250 6.79 0.63 -17.87
CA ALA A 250 7.83 1.04 -18.82
C ALA A 250 9.06 0.10 -18.79
N ALA A 251 9.28 -0.61 -17.67
CA ALA A 251 10.34 -1.60 -17.51
C ALA A 251 9.89 -2.71 -16.54
N VAL A 252 10.52 -3.88 -16.67
CA VAL A 252 10.35 -5.01 -15.75
C VAL A 252 11.71 -5.34 -15.15
N THR A 253 11.75 -5.54 -13.83
CA THR A 253 12.94 -5.92 -13.07
C THR A 253 12.87 -7.39 -12.61
N GLY A 254 13.81 -7.85 -11.78
CA GLY A 254 13.76 -9.15 -11.12
C GLY A 254 12.60 -9.26 -10.11
N SER A 255 12.37 -10.46 -9.56
CA SER A 255 11.39 -10.63 -8.49
C SER A 255 11.87 -9.99 -7.18
N ASN A 256 10.93 -9.73 -6.26
CA ASN A 256 11.23 -9.22 -4.92
C ASN A 256 12.17 -10.15 -4.11
N ASP A 257 12.08 -11.47 -4.34
CA ASP A 257 12.95 -12.46 -3.68
C ASP A 257 14.35 -12.57 -4.34
N ALA A 258 14.49 -12.03 -5.56
CA ALA A 258 15.75 -12.06 -6.34
C ALA A 258 16.40 -10.67 -6.47
N ASP A 259 16.32 -9.84 -5.42
CA ASP A 259 16.89 -8.49 -5.36
C ASP A 259 16.36 -7.52 -6.44
N GLY A 260 15.18 -7.79 -7.01
CA GLY A 260 14.62 -7.04 -8.14
C GLY A 260 14.45 -5.56 -7.85
N TRP A 261 14.12 -5.18 -6.60
CA TRP A 261 14.00 -3.78 -6.23
C TRP A 261 15.34 -3.04 -6.33
N ALA A 262 16.40 -3.62 -5.81
CA ALA A 262 17.74 -3.04 -5.90
C ALA A 262 18.24 -2.98 -7.36
N GLN A 263 17.96 -4.03 -8.16
CA GLN A 263 18.24 -4.03 -9.59
C GLN A 263 17.51 -2.89 -10.32
N ALA A 264 16.24 -2.64 -10.01
CA ALA A 264 15.48 -1.55 -10.60
C ALA A 264 16.12 -0.18 -10.30
N VAL A 265 16.53 0.03 -9.04
CA VAL A 265 17.22 1.26 -8.64
C VAL A 265 18.48 1.47 -9.44
N ASP A 266 19.33 0.45 -9.57
CA ASP A 266 20.64 0.57 -10.21
C ASP A 266 20.53 0.67 -11.73
N GLN A 267 19.65 -0.11 -12.36
CA GLN A 267 19.57 -0.21 -13.82
C GLN A 267 18.68 0.87 -14.44
N PHE A 268 17.61 1.29 -13.77
CA PHE A 268 16.60 2.15 -14.38
C PHE A 268 16.45 3.51 -13.71
N ILE A 269 16.68 3.63 -12.40
CA ILE A 269 16.39 4.86 -11.66
C ILE A 269 17.62 5.75 -11.54
N LEU A 270 18.72 5.27 -10.97
CA LEU A 270 19.95 6.05 -10.79
C LEU A 270 20.52 6.62 -12.11
N PRO A 271 20.49 5.91 -13.25
CA PRO A 271 20.94 6.48 -14.54
C PRO A 271 20.08 7.66 -15.03
N ARG A 272 18.85 7.80 -14.51
CA ARG A 272 17.92 8.91 -14.81
C ARG A 272 17.95 10.02 -13.77
N GLY A 273 18.67 9.86 -12.67
CA GLY A 273 18.74 10.85 -11.57
C GLY A 273 19.69 12.01 -11.79
N ARG A 274 20.15 12.23 -13.02
CA ARG A 274 21.11 13.29 -13.37
C ARG A 274 20.47 14.39 -14.20
#